data_acf5a3781dfcdd5b83a84d501a9ede04
#
_entry.id   acf5a3781dfcdd5b83a84d501a9ede04
#
_cell.length_a   1.000
_cell.length_b   1.000
_cell.length_c   1.000
_cell.angle_alpha   90.00
_cell.angle_beta   90.00
_cell.angle_gamma   90.00
#
_symmetry.space_group_name_H-M   'P 1'
#
loop_
_entity.id
_entity.type
_entity.pdbx_description
1 polymer ?
#
loop_
_entity_poly.entity_id
_entity_poly.type
_entity_poly.pdbx_seq_one_letter_code
_entity_poly.pdbx_strand_id
1 'polypeptide(L)'
;GTNEFYYFSCLHLQNTEQYDRVEELLAEWIKRHKVNAQVREIQHRQALLTYDRNPQKSLAYLSQQLSLRFNHQRDTVDRAQQLPTELDAALISREQLTKRALQRHRNNLNGFEDGALDWVAEMTLDAARRRDLLNRLQSPDVEGLPQMVVADLNSRNSRGFGSVKIHQNLLKDQLDECLGLMPALRNQMNFVNTYLTKLQPYADVNV
;
A
#
# COMPACT_ATOMS: atom_id res chain seq x y z
N GLY A 1 -5.96 -46.08 35.24
CA GLY A 1 -7.07 -45.16 35.12
C GLY A 1 -7.50 -44.98 33.66
N THR A 2 -8.77 -44.77 33.45
CA THR A 2 -9.32 -44.42 32.11
C THR A 2 -9.02 -42.97 31.77
N ASN A 3 -9.20 -42.52 30.51
CA ASN A 3 -9.07 -41.13 30.12
C ASN A 3 -9.95 -40.21 30.93
N GLU A 4 -11.21 -40.63 31.16
CA GLU A 4 -12.21 -39.87 31.91
C GLU A 4 -11.76 -39.69 33.38
N PHE A 5 -11.19 -40.73 33.97
CA PHE A 5 -10.65 -40.64 35.34
C PHE A 5 -9.62 -39.54 35.45
N TYR A 6 -8.60 -39.54 34.57
CA TYR A 6 -7.56 -38.54 34.59
C TYR A 6 -8.10 -37.13 34.30
N TYR A 7 -9.01 -37.00 33.34
CA TYR A 7 -9.62 -35.73 32.98
C TYR A 7 -10.37 -35.08 34.15
N PHE A 8 -11.32 -35.79 34.73
CA PHE A 8 -12.10 -35.27 35.84
C PHE A 8 -11.29 -35.07 37.12
N SER A 9 -10.27 -35.93 37.37
CA SER A 9 -9.35 -35.74 38.50
C SER A 9 -8.50 -34.48 38.33
N CYS A 10 -7.96 -34.21 37.13
CA CYS A 10 -7.26 -32.99 36.85
C CYS A 10 -8.16 -31.75 36.98
N LEU A 11 -9.40 -31.78 36.48
CA LEU A 11 -10.36 -30.68 36.67
C LEU A 11 -10.66 -30.41 38.14
N HIS A 12 -10.86 -31.43 38.94
CA HIS A 12 -11.07 -31.30 40.37
C HIS A 12 -9.86 -30.68 41.08
N LEU A 13 -8.64 -31.12 40.76
CA LEU A 13 -7.41 -30.58 41.32
C LEU A 13 -7.17 -29.13 40.87
N GLN A 14 -7.52 -28.77 39.64
CA GLN A 14 -7.45 -27.38 39.19
C GLN A 14 -8.45 -26.48 39.93
N ASN A 15 -9.67 -26.94 40.13
CA ASN A 15 -10.72 -26.21 40.86
C ASN A 15 -10.41 -26.08 42.37
N THR A 16 -9.59 -26.97 42.92
CA THR A 16 -9.11 -26.90 44.31
C THR A 16 -7.70 -26.28 44.41
N GLU A 17 -7.20 -25.66 43.35
CA GLU A 17 -5.90 -24.95 43.30
C GLU A 17 -4.68 -25.80 43.63
N GLN A 18 -4.80 -27.13 43.47
CA GLN A 18 -3.70 -28.07 43.68
C GLN A 18 -2.86 -28.29 42.42
N TYR A 19 -2.33 -27.20 41.86
CA TYR A 19 -1.72 -27.17 40.53
C TYR A 19 -0.50 -28.09 40.38
N ASP A 20 0.29 -28.27 41.43
CA ASP A 20 1.47 -29.15 41.40
C ASP A 20 1.05 -30.62 41.21
N ARG A 21 -0.03 -31.04 41.87
CA ARG A 21 -0.61 -32.38 41.70
C ARG A 21 -1.22 -32.59 40.30
N VAL A 22 -1.72 -31.52 39.69
CA VAL A 22 -2.18 -31.58 38.30
C VAL A 22 -1.02 -31.91 37.38
N GLU A 23 0.15 -31.29 37.55
CA GLU A 23 1.33 -31.54 36.72
C GLU A 23 1.78 -32.99 36.83
N GLU A 24 1.83 -33.55 38.05
CA GLU A 24 2.17 -34.94 38.28
C GLU A 24 1.18 -35.91 37.59
N LEU A 25 -0.12 -35.65 37.79
CA LEU A 25 -1.19 -36.47 37.21
C LEU A 25 -1.24 -36.39 35.69
N LEU A 26 -0.99 -35.20 35.12
CA LEU A 26 -0.87 -34.95 33.69
C LEU A 26 0.28 -35.75 33.09
N ALA A 27 1.44 -35.74 33.74
CA ALA A 27 2.61 -36.49 33.27
C ALA A 27 2.31 -38.01 33.21
N GLU A 28 1.63 -38.54 34.23
CA GLU A 28 1.23 -39.93 34.27
C GLU A 28 0.19 -40.25 33.20
N TRP A 29 -0.80 -39.37 33.01
CA TRP A 29 -1.85 -39.50 31.97
C TRP A 29 -1.24 -39.55 30.57
N ILE A 30 -0.36 -38.61 30.23
CA ILE A 30 0.32 -38.53 28.91
C ILE A 30 1.16 -39.80 28.66
N LYS A 31 1.83 -40.31 29.68
CA LYS A 31 2.62 -41.55 29.58
C LYS A 31 1.76 -42.77 29.22
N ARG A 32 0.54 -42.84 29.75
CA ARG A 32 -0.36 -43.98 29.57
C ARG A 32 -1.23 -43.87 28.31
N HIS A 33 -1.78 -42.69 28.00
CA HIS A 33 -2.79 -42.50 26.98
C HIS A 33 -2.37 -41.56 25.83
N LYS A 34 -1.13 -41.06 25.87
CA LYS A 34 -0.60 -40.07 24.93
C LYS A 34 -1.40 -38.73 25.01
N VAL A 35 -0.97 -37.75 24.19
CA VAL A 35 -1.62 -36.44 24.13
C VAL A 35 -2.87 -36.52 23.26
N ASN A 36 -4.02 -36.22 23.81
CA ASN A 36 -5.31 -36.12 23.17
C ASN A 36 -5.94 -34.72 23.37
N ALA A 37 -7.16 -34.50 22.89
CA ALA A 37 -7.86 -33.21 23.01
C ALA A 37 -8.09 -32.81 24.47
N GLN A 38 -8.48 -33.77 25.31
CA GLN A 38 -8.75 -33.53 26.75
C GLN A 38 -7.45 -33.20 27.52
N VAL A 39 -6.33 -33.86 27.20
CA VAL A 39 -5.03 -33.51 27.77
C VAL A 39 -4.65 -32.08 27.42
N ARG A 40 -4.83 -31.67 26.15
CA ARG A 40 -4.54 -30.29 25.72
C ARG A 40 -5.42 -29.28 26.44
N GLU A 41 -6.70 -29.56 26.61
CA GLU A 41 -7.61 -28.70 27.35
C GLU A 41 -7.13 -28.47 28.79
N ILE A 42 -6.76 -29.52 29.50
CA ILE A 42 -6.23 -29.41 30.87
C ILE A 42 -4.90 -28.64 30.89
N GLN A 43 -4.01 -28.86 29.90
CA GLN A 43 -2.76 -28.10 29.77
C GLN A 43 -3.01 -26.59 29.53
N HIS A 44 -3.99 -26.25 28.66
CA HIS A 44 -4.34 -24.86 28.42
C HIS A 44 -4.89 -24.19 29.67
N ARG A 45 -5.83 -24.88 30.36
CA ARG A 45 -6.36 -24.37 31.64
C ARG A 45 -5.27 -24.21 32.69
N GLN A 46 -4.38 -25.20 32.83
CA GLN A 46 -3.25 -25.15 33.76
C GLN A 46 -2.36 -23.92 33.52
N ALA A 47 -2.00 -23.68 32.26
CA ALA A 47 -1.16 -22.55 31.90
C ALA A 47 -1.82 -21.19 32.25
N LEU A 48 -3.15 -21.07 32.07
CA LEU A 48 -3.89 -19.86 32.43
C LEU A 48 -4.02 -19.70 33.94
N LEU A 49 -4.39 -20.78 34.68
CA LEU A 49 -4.61 -20.75 36.12
C LEU A 49 -3.32 -20.52 36.92
N THR A 50 -2.16 -20.93 36.36
CA THR A 50 -0.86 -20.75 37.01
C THR A 50 -0.13 -19.47 36.57
N TYR A 51 -0.77 -18.61 35.76
CA TYR A 51 -0.17 -17.39 35.25
C TYR A 51 0.40 -16.50 36.37
N ASP A 52 -0.37 -16.25 37.41
CA ASP A 52 0.07 -15.39 38.53
C ASP A 52 1.27 -15.96 39.29
N ARG A 53 1.40 -17.30 39.33
CA ARG A 53 2.52 -17.97 40.00
C ARG A 53 3.78 -18.02 39.16
N ASN A 54 3.62 -18.24 37.85
CA ASN A 54 4.75 -18.34 36.93
C ASN A 54 4.38 -17.78 35.53
N PRO A 55 4.35 -16.45 35.37
CA PRO A 55 3.95 -15.81 34.13
C PRO A 55 4.84 -16.19 32.94
N GLN A 56 6.13 -16.40 33.17
CA GLN A 56 7.06 -16.74 32.09
C GLN A 56 6.76 -18.12 31.49
N LYS A 57 6.50 -19.14 32.33
CA LYS A 57 6.14 -20.49 31.89
C LYS A 57 4.82 -20.47 31.12
N SER A 58 3.82 -19.75 31.62
CA SER A 58 2.51 -19.62 30.99
C SER A 58 2.59 -18.90 29.64
N LEU A 59 3.32 -17.78 29.56
CA LEU A 59 3.53 -17.05 28.29
C LEU A 59 4.30 -17.87 27.26
N ALA A 60 5.35 -18.60 27.69
CA ALA A 60 6.11 -19.47 26.80
C ALA A 60 5.21 -20.57 26.20
N TYR A 61 4.39 -21.18 27.04
CA TYR A 61 3.44 -22.22 26.60
C TYR A 61 2.41 -21.64 25.60
N LEU A 62 1.78 -20.53 25.93
CA LEU A 62 0.78 -19.88 25.07
C LEU A 62 1.39 -19.40 23.75
N SER A 63 2.57 -18.80 23.80
CA SER A 63 3.29 -18.36 22.60
C SER A 63 3.59 -19.54 21.66
N GLN A 64 3.99 -20.68 22.22
CA GLN A 64 4.23 -21.89 21.43
C GLN A 64 2.94 -22.44 20.81
N GLN A 65 1.85 -22.52 21.58
CA GLN A 65 0.57 -23.05 21.09
C GLN A 65 -0.06 -22.17 20.01
N LEU A 66 0.05 -20.85 20.15
CA LEU A 66 -0.48 -19.87 19.20
C LEU A 66 0.51 -19.51 18.08
N SER A 67 1.70 -20.11 18.08
CA SER A 67 2.78 -19.80 17.13
C SER A 67 3.12 -18.31 17.09
N LEU A 68 3.02 -17.61 18.23
CA LEU A 68 3.29 -16.18 18.31
C LEU A 68 4.80 -15.93 18.18
N ARG A 69 5.14 -15.03 17.27
CA ARG A 69 6.51 -14.53 17.11
C ARG A 69 6.51 -13.02 17.35
N PHE A 70 7.17 -12.61 18.42
CA PHE A 70 7.33 -11.20 18.75
C PHE A 70 8.62 -10.68 18.11
N ASN A 71 8.49 -9.96 17.02
CA ASN A 71 9.63 -9.37 16.30
C ASN A 71 9.92 -7.92 16.72
N HIS A 72 9.35 -7.46 17.84
CA HIS A 72 9.64 -6.14 18.38
C HIS A 72 10.90 -6.19 19.26
N GLN A 73 11.74 -5.18 19.15
CA GLN A 73 12.84 -5.01 20.09
C GLN A 73 12.28 -4.65 21.46
N ARG A 74 12.87 -5.23 22.51
CA ARG A 74 12.56 -4.82 23.89
C ARG A 74 12.91 -3.35 24.04
N ASP A 75 11.90 -2.52 24.26
CA ASP A 75 12.13 -1.15 24.70
C ASP A 75 12.74 -1.18 26.11
N THR A 76 13.96 -0.69 26.22
CA THR A 76 14.59 -0.50 27.53
C THR A 76 14.15 0.86 28.03
N VAL A 77 13.27 0.86 29.03
CA VAL A 77 12.60 2.04 29.60
C VAL A 77 13.56 3.13 30.09
N ASP A 78 14.83 2.79 30.34
CA ASP A 78 15.85 3.70 30.93
C ASP A 78 16.93 4.17 29.93
N ARG A 79 16.82 3.86 28.65
CA ARG A 79 17.72 4.43 27.64
C ARG A 79 17.07 5.64 27.00
N ALA A 80 17.75 6.79 27.11
CA ALA A 80 17.42 7.94 26.29
C ALA A 80 17.27 7.48 24.82
N GLN A 81 16.10 7.73 24.23
CA GLN A 81 15.84 7.35 22.85
C GLN A 81 16.90 8.02 21.97
N GLN A 82 17.75 7.22 21.32
CA GLN A 82 18.73 7.71 20.35
C GLN A 82 18.11 7.91 18.95
N LEU A 83 16.82 7.59 18.80
CA LEU A 83 16.10 7.84 17.56
C LEU A 83 15.66 9.30 17.53
N PRO A 84 15.78 9.99 16.38
CA PRO A 84 15.29 11.35 16.23
C PRO A 84 13.79 11.36 16.51
N THR A 85 13.37 12.18 17.47
CA THR A 85 11.93 12.39 17.81
C THR A 85 11.24 13.30 16.80
N GLU A 86 12.01 14.00 15.99
CA GLU A 86 11.54 14.83 14.90
C GLU A 86 12.04 14.28 13.57
N LEU A 87 11.14 14.18 12.60
CA LEU A 87 11.49 13.85 11.22
C LEU A 87 12.20 15.07 10.61
N ASP A 88 13.47 14.89 10.22
CA ASP A 88 14.15 15.91 9.41
C ASP A 88 13.45 15.99 8.03
N ALA A 89 12.78 17.13 7.80
CA ALA A 89 12.09 17.39 6.55
C ALA A 89 13.02 17.30 5.32
N ALA A 90 14.32 17.52 5.50
CA ALA A 90 15.33 17.39 4.44
C ALA A 90 15.51 15.92 3.98
N LEU A 91 15.21 14.95 4.85
CA LEU A 91 15.26 13.53 4.49
C LEU A 91 14.06 13.09 3.63
N ILE A 92 12.96 13.87 3.64
CA ILE A 92 11.75 13.63 2.85
C ILE A 92 11.68 14.73 1.77
N SER A 93 12.66 14.80 0.91
CA SER A 93 12.59 15.75 -0.21
C SER A 93 11.72 15.18 -1.34
N ARG A 94 10.86 16.03 -1.92
CA ARG A 94 10.06 15.71 -3.11
C ARG A 94 10.94 15.16 -4.22
N GLU A 95 12.13 15.73 -4.40
CA GLU A 95 13.10 15.31 -5.40
C GLU A 95 13.57 13.86 -5.21
N GLN A 96 13.91 13.47 -3.97
CA GLN A 96 14.35 12.11 -3.67
C GLN A 96 13.23 11.09 -3.87
N LEU A 97 11.99 11.41 -3.44
CA LEU A 97 10.83 10.56 -3.65
C LEU A 97 10.53 10.39 -5.14
N THR A 98 10.57 11.48 -5.90
CA THR A 98 10.42 11.47 -7.36
C THR A 98 11.46 10.58 -8.03
N LYS A 99 12.71 10.75 -7.66
CA LYS A 99 13.83 9.95 -8.23
C LYS A 99 13.61 8.45 -7.94
N ARG A 100 13.21 8.10 -6.73
CA ARG A 100 12.91 6.69 -6.36
C ARG A 100 11.72 6.15 -7.15
N ALA A 101 10.63 6.90 -7.28
CA ALA A 101 9.44 6.51 -8.04
C ALA A 101 9.80 6.27 -9.52
N LEU A 102 10.55 7.17 -10.14
CA LEU A 102 11.01 7.05 -11.53
C LEU A 102 12.01 5.89 -11.73
N GLN A 103 12.83 5.57 -10.74
CA GLN A 103 13.75 4.43 -10.81
C GLN A 103 12.99 3.09 -10.72
N ARG A 104 11.94 3.04 -9.89
CA ARG A 104 11.12 1.83 -9.70
C ARG A 104 10.23 1.55 -10.92
N HIS A 105 9.73 2.60 -11.57
CA HIS A 105 8.84 2.53 -12.73
C HIS A 105 9.50 3.18 -13.96
N ARG A 106 10.26 2.37 -14.72
CA ARG A 106 11.12 2.90 -15.79
C ARG A 106 10.36 3.49 -16.98
N ASN A 107 9.17 2.95 -17.32
CA ASN A 107 8.45 3.28 -18.55
C ASN A 107 7.07 3.91 -18.31
N ASN A 108 6.69 4.14 -17.07
CA ASN A 108 5.39 4.70 -16.69
C ASN A 108 5.48 5.52 -15.41
N LEU A 109 4.37 6.13 -15.02
CA LEU A 109 4.24 6.96 -13.83
C LEU A 109 3.44 6.29 -12.70
N ASN A 110 3.36 4.96 -12.67
CA ASN A 110 2.61 4.21 -11.65
C ASN A 110 3.10 4.42 -10.20
N GLY A 111 4.29 5.00 -10.03
CA GLY A 111 4.80 5.42 -8.72
C GLY A 111 4.24 6.75 -8.21
N PHE A 112 3.37 7.41 -8.99
CA PHE A 112 2.77 8.71 -8.66
C PHE A 112 1.26 8.59 -8.63
N GLU A 113 0.65 9.24 -7.66
CA GLU A 113 -0.80 9.45 -7.61
C GLU A 113 -1.20 10.63 -8.53
N ASP A 114 -2.49 10.71 -8.89
CA ASP A 114 -2.96 11.73 -9.83
C ASP A 114 -2.75 13.16 -9.32
N GLY A 115 -2.81 13.40 -8.02
CA GLY A 115 -2.48 14.68 -7.41
C GLY A 115 -1.01 15.13 -7.54
N ALA A 116 -0.12 14.22 -7.97
CA ALA A 116 1.29 14.53 -8.21
C ALA A 116 1.60 14.85 -9.68
N LEU A 117 0.64 14.68 -10.58
CA LEU A 117 0.87 14.78 -12.04
C LEU A 117 1.21 16.20 -12.47
N ASP A 118 0.69 17.22 -11.79
CA ASP A 118 0.94 18.63 -12.14
C ASP A 118 2.44 18.98 -12.02
N TRP A 119 3.07 18.58 -10.90
CA TRP A 119 4.50 18.84 -10.74
C TRP A 119 5.40 17.83 -11.47
N VAL A 120 4.89 16.64 -11.81
CA VAL A 120 5.59 15.70 -12.71
C VAL A 120 5.64 16.26 -14.13
N ALA A 121 4.64 17.03 -14.54
CA ALA A 121 4.60 17.69 -15.85
C ALA A 121 5.70 18.77 -16.03
N GLU A 122 6.15 19.38 -14.94
CA GLU A 122 7.29 20.33 -14.95
C GLU A 122 8.64 19.67 -15.26
N MET A 123 8.68 18.33 -15.22
CA MET A 123 9.92 17.58 -15.36
C MET A 123 10.20 17.19 -16.83
N THR A 124 11.48 17.00 -17.15
CA THR A 124 11.86 16.40 -18.43
C THR A 124 11.54 14.92 -18.45
N LEU A 125 10.49 14.55 -19.17
CA LEU A 125 10.00 13.17 -19.29
C LEU A 125 10.45 12.54 -20.62
N ASP A 126 10.81 11.26 -20.59
CA ASP A 126 10.95 10.45 -21.79
C ASP A 126 9.60 10.25 -22.52
N ALA A 127 9.64 9.75 -23.76
CA ALA A 127 8.44 9.61 -24.59
C ALA A 127 7.38 8.67 -23.96
N ALA A 128 7.80 7.61 -23.27
CA ALA A 128 6.88 6.66 -22.65
C ALA A 128 6.16 7.28 -21.44
N ARG A 129 6.90 7.93 -20.55
CA ARG A 129 6.34 8.60 -19.38
C ARG A 129 5.50 9.81 -19.74
N ARG A 130 5.94 10.61 -20.75
CA ARG A 130 5.15 11.72 -21.27
C ARG A 130 3.80 11.25 -21.80
N ARG A 131 3.77 10.16 -22.57
CA ARG A 131 2.52 9.57 -23.06
C ARG A 131 1.65 9.06 -21.92
N ASP A 132 2.23 8.44 -20.88
CA ASP A 132 1.49 8.00 -19.71
C ASP A 132 0.91 9.18 -18.92
N LEU A 133 1.68 10.28 -18.76
CA LEU A 133 1.20 11.53 -18.19
C LEU A 133 -0.03 12.06 -18.96
N LEU A 134 0.10 12.22 -20.28
CA LEU A 134 -0.98 12.73 -21.13
C LEU A 134 -2.25 11.85 -21.11
N ASN A 135 -2.11 10.54 -20.87
CA ASN A 135 -3.25 9.66 -20.68
C ASN A 135 -3.95 9.81 -19.33
N ARG A 136 -3.20 10.19 -18.28
CA ARG A 136 -3.72 10.31 -16.92
C ARG A 136 -4.22 11.71 -16.60
N LEU A 137 -3.69 12.75 -17.25
CA LEU A 137 -4.15 14.12 -17.07
C LEU A 137 -5.62 14.24 -17.43
N GLN A 138 -6.40 14.84 -16.53
CA GLN A 138 -7.81 15.08 -16.71
C GLN A 138 -8.09 16.57 -16.97
N SER A 139 -7.30 17.48 -16.38
CA SER A 139 -7.39 18.92 -16.55
C SER A 139 -6.35 19.43 -17.54
N PRO A 140 -6.69 20.41 -18.38
CA PRO A 140 -5.76 21.05 -19.31
C PRO A 140 -4.90 22.15 -18.65
N ASP A 141 -5.06 22.41 -17.35
CA ASP A 141 -4.42 23.52 -16.62
C ASP A 141 -2.95 23.25 -16.27
N VAL A 142 -2.24 22.59 -17.17
CA VAL A 142 -0.84 22.24 -16.99
C VAL A 142 0.02 23.12 -17.91
N GLU A 143 1.04 23.77 -17.33
CA GLU A 143 1.97 24.60 -18.09
C GLU A 143 2.74 23.76 -19.11
N GLY A 144 2.91 24.28 -20.33
CA GLY A 144 3.63 23.60 -21.39
C GLY A 144 2.89 22.38 -21.99
N LEU A 145 1.60 22.21 -21.71
CA LEU A 145 0.81 21.10 -22.23
C LEU A 145 0.81 21.02 -23.78
N PRO A 146 0.66 22.12 -24.56
CA PRO A 146 0.75 22.06 -26.01
C PRO A 146 2.06 21.51 -26.52
N GLN A 147 3.18 21.93 -25.92
CA GLN A 147 4.52 21.44 -26.28
C GLN A 147 4.67 19.94 -25.98
N MET A 148 4.14 19.45 -24.84
CA MET A 148 4.14 18.03 -24.50
C MET A 148 3.31 17.20 -25.49
N VAL A 149 2.14 17.71 -25.86
CA VAL A 149 1.26 17.06 -26.87
C VAL A 149 1.97 16.96 -28.21
N VAL A 150 2.54 18.04 -28.72
CA VAL A 150 3.27 18.05 -29.99
C VAL A 150 4.49 17.13 -29.93
N ALA A 151 5.21 17.13 -28.80
CA ALA A 151 6.36 16.23 -28.61
C ALA A 151 5.95 14.74 -28.56
N ASP A 152 4.76 14.42 -28.02
CA ASP A 152 4.21 13.05 -28.10
C ASP A 152 3.80 12.69 -29.52
N LEU A 153 3.13 13.59 -30.23
CA LEU A 153 2.71 13.39 -31.62
C LEU A 153 3.90 13.13 -32.55
N ASN A 154 5.05 13.77 -32.30
CA ASN A 154 6.28 13.55 -33.04
C ASN A 154 7.05 12.28 -32.63
N SER A 155 6.62 11.59 -31.58
CA SER A 155 7.30 10.38 -31.13
C SER A 155 6.98 9.18 -32.04
N ARG A 156 7.93 8.21 -32.12
CA ARG A 156 7.74 6.98 -32.93
C ARG A 156 6.52 6.15 -32.51
N ASN A 157 6.11 6.26 -31.27
CA ASN A 157 4.99 5.49 -30.71
C ASN A 157 3.68 6.26 -30.74
N SER A 158 3.66 7.43 -31.39
CA SER A 158 2.44 8.22 -31.52
C SER A 158 1.40 7.51 -32.40
N ARG A 159 0.17 7.53 -31.96
CA ARG A 159 -1.01 7.05 -32.74
C ARG A 159 -1.81 8.22 -33.31
N GLY A 160 -1.22 9.43 -33.36
CA GLY A 160 -1.86 10.64 -33.82
C GLY A 160 -2.74 11.33 -32.77
N PHE A 161 -3.26 12.49 -33.15
CA PHE A 161 -4.15 13.28 -32.30
C PHE A 161 -5.46 12.53 -31.99
N GLY A 162 -5.94 12.63 -30.77
CA GLY A 162 -7.11 11.88 -30.28
C GLY A 162 -6.77 10.53 -29.63
N SER A 163 -5.50 10.09 -29.66
CA SER A 163 -5.09 8.81 -29.10
C SER A 163 -4.87 8.81 -27.58
N VAL A 164 -4.84 9.97 -26.94
CA VAL A 164 -4.77 10.16 -25.49
C VAL A 164 -5.91 11.04 -25.00
N LYS A 165 -6.38 10.84 -23.75
CA LYS A 165 -7.59 11.50 -23.24
C LYS A 165 -7.50 13.02 -23.24
N ILE A 166 -6.36 13.56 -22.86
CA ILE A 166 -6.16 15.00 -22.72
C ILE A 166 -6.36 15.76 -24.03
N HIS A 167 -6.20 15.12 -25.19
CA HIS A 167 -6.40 15.77 -26.49
C HIS A 167 -7.81 16.37 -26.66
N GLN A 168 -8.82 15.70 -26.07
CA GLN A 168 -10.23 16.18 -26.13
C GLN A 168 -10.49 17.31 -25.13
N ASN A 169 -9.68 17.39 -24.07
CA ASN A 169 -9.84 18.36 -22.99
C ASN A 169 -9.06 19.66 -23.22
N LEU A 170 -8.18 19.72 -24.23
CA LEU A 170 -7.42 20.92 -24.56
C LEU A 170 -8.35 22.13 -24.77
N LEU A 171 -7.92 23.26 -24.26
CA LEU A 171 -8.61 24.54 -24.49
C LEU A 171 -8.35 25.04 -25.92
N LYS A 172 -9.22 25.96 -26.41
CA LYS A 172 -9.06 26.52 -27.75
C LYS A 172 -7.69 27.14 -27.96
N ASP A 173 -7.21 27.94 -27.01
CA ASP A 173 -5.93 28.62 -27.11
C ASP A 173 -4.76 27.63 -27.16
N GLN A 174 -4.87 26.52 -26.42
CA GLN A 174 -3.90 25.43 -26.45
C GLN A 174 -3.91 24.67 -27.79
N LEU A 175 -5.08 24.52 -28.39
CA LEU A 175 -5.18 23.95 -29.75
C LEU A 175 -4.57 24.86 -30.80
N ASP A 176 -4.76 26.19 -30.67
CA ASP A 176 -4.13 27.19 -31.53
C ASP A 176 -2.59 27.12 -31.43
N GLU A 177 -2.08 26.98 -30.21
CA GLU A 177 -0.65 26.80 -29.96
C GLU A 177 -0.10 25.49 -30.56
N CYS A 178 -0.81 24.38 -30.35
CA CYS A 178 -0.48 23.10 -30.99
C CYS A 178 -0.40 23.23 -32.53
N LEU A 179 -1.34 23.95 -33.11
CA LEU A 179 -1.40 24.20 -34.55
C LEU A 179 -0.23 25.06 -35.03
N GLY A 180 0.18 26.07 -34.22
CA GLY A 180 1.36 26.88 -34.48
C GLY A 180 2.64 26.05 -34.46
N LEU A 181 2.78 25.14 -33.48
CA LEU A 181 3.92 24.25 -33.32
C LEU A 181 3.97 23.13 -34.38
N MET A 182 2.80 22.64 -34.81
CA MET A 182 2.67 21.52 -35.74
C MET A 182 1.56 21.80 -36.79
N PRO A 183 1.85 22.55 -37.86
CA PRO A 183 0.83 22.90 -38.88
C PRO A 183 0.16 21.70 -39.58
N ALA A 184 0.83 20.55 -39.57
CA ALA A 184 0.30 19.32 -40.15
C ALA A 184 -0.99 18.80 -39.46
N LEU A 185 -1.29 19.29 -38.24
CA LEU A 185 -2.52 18.96 -37.51
C LEU A 185 -3.79 19.37 -38.24
N ARG A 186 -3.73 20.37 -39.15
CA ARG A 186 -4.85 20.78 -39.99
C ARG A 186 -5.40 19.63 -40.84
N ASN A 187 -4.58 18.66 -41.16
CA ASN A 187 -4.95 17.51 -42.01
C ASN A 187 -5.41 16.29 -41.19
N GLN A 188 -5.43 16.39 -39.85
CA GLN A 188 -5.87 15.30 -39.00
C GLN A 188 -7.33 15.50 -38.60
N MET A 189 -8.21 14.61 -39.03
CA MET A 189 -9.65 14.68 -38.80
C MET A 189 -9.99 14.84 -37.30
N ASN A 190 -9.33 14.07 -36.42
CA ASN A 190 -9.59 14.11 -34.99
C ASN A 190 -9.25 15.48 -34.39
N PHE A 191 -8.17 16.13 -34.84
CA PHE A 191 -7.83 17.47 -34.42
C PHE A 191 -8.87 18.49 -34.88
N VAL A 192 -9.25 18.46 -36.15
CA VAL A 192 -10.24 19.35 -36.73
C VAL A 192 -11.59 19.22 -35.99
N ASN A 193 -12.04 17.98 -35.76
CA ASN A 193 -13.29 17.76 -35.04
C ASN A 193 -13.24 18.31 -33.60
N THR A 194 -12.12 18.07 -32.88
CA THR A 194 -11.96 18.61 -31.51
C THR A 194 -11.94 20.15 -31.53
N TYR A 195 -11.24 20.75 -32.49
CA TYR A 195 -11.17 22.20 -32.66
C TYR A 195 -12.56 22.80 -32.93
N LEU A 196 -13.31 22.22 -33.86
CA LEU A 196 -14.67 22.67 -34.20
C LEU A 196 -15.62 22.53 -33.00
N THR A 197 -15.49 21.46 -32.22
CA THR A 197 -16.30 21.27 -31.01
C THR A 197 -16.04 22.39 -29.99
N LYS A 198 -14.78 22.87 -29.86
CA LYS A 198 -14.45 23.98 -28.95
C LYS A 198 -14.90 25.35 -29.45
N LEU A 199 -15.25 25.47 -30.73
CA LEU A 199 -15.83 26.69 -31.29
C LEU A 199 -17.37 26.76 -31.15
N GLN A 200 -17.99 25.62 -30.82
CA GLN A 200 -19.45 25.60 -30.63
C GLN A 200 -19.80 26.29 -29.32
N PRO A 201 -20.77 27.22 -29.31
CA PRO A 201 -21.24 27.81 -28.05
C PRO A 201 -21.86 26.72 -27.18
N TYR A 202 -21.56 26.76 -25.88
CA TYR A 202 -22.27 25.91 -24.91
C TYR A 202 -23.74 26.39 -24.81
N ALA A 203 -24.67 25.45 -24.72
CA ALA A 203 -26.10 25.71 -24.65
C ALA A 203 -26.54 26.61 -23.44
N ASP A 204 -25.67 26.68 -22.41
CA ASP A 204 -25.93 27.39 -21.17
C ASP A 204 -25.37 28.84 -21.14
N VAL A 205 -24.74 29.32 -22.22
CA VAL A 205 -24.30 30.69 -22.30
C VAL A 205 -25.47 31.51 -22.83
N ASN A 206 -26.31 32.01 -21.93
CA ASN A 206 -27.24 33.11 -22.24
C ASN A 206 -26.40 34.33 -22.61
N VAL A 207 -26.40 34.66 -23.89
CA VAL A 207 -25.87 35.92 -24.42
C VAL A 207 -26.79 37.08 -24.02
#